data_8af932e47b06edd108f8aea01d4cff73
#
_entry.id   8af932e47b06edd108f8aea01d4cff73
#
_cell.length_a   1.000
_cell.length_b   1.000
_cell.length_c   1.000
_cell.angle_alpha   90.00
_cell.angle_beta   90.00
_cell.angle_gamma   90.00
#
_symmetry.space_group_name_H-M   'P 1'
#
loop_
_entity.id
_entity.type
_entity.pdbx_description
1 polymer ?
#
loop_
_entity_poly.entity_id
_entity_poly.type
_entity_poly.pdbx_seq_one_letter_code
_entity_poly.pdbx_strand_id
1 'polypeptide(L)'
;MKFEKSLISLFAGAGGLDLGLEMAGFTTIVANELEEHACETLRKNKELCNLNNGEVNAFIKNAIQQRCFNRLNGEEQKLFFKRLQRNGQQTKFLQSAMVIQGDIRTIESSIFKKNLKGKELFCIAGGPPCQPFSKAGKQKSLDCTKNGDLFNEFVRLVNDLSPKWFLFENVKGITFTKTDVIYQCCNNCGKNSIAPFKVRQDFSKLHKDYNCENCGSKNTNWITKNEPGGSLKIIFNEFQKLGYKCTYKVLNAADFGAPQIRERLIIVGSLEGKDFKWPVPTHAKHTNDNYQNSLFENTTPKKSWVTMKEAIWNKKHHHYGKFDDTEAKLWVKNVVRPHDEPVIWTTNRPSPTIGAHQSAKLAFAPYGVPEKQLFRQQWSIKGRKQSDTPPVKVEHKYLTDEELLKLQTFPDWWYLHGTRMQRAFQIGNAVPPILAKIIGEAILKSEEIT
;
A
#
# COMPACT_ATOMS: atom_id res chain seq x y z
N MET A 1 -12.75 -15.83 -26.58
CA MET A 1 -13.04 -16.14 -25.17
C MET A 1 -12.45 -15.02 -24.31
N LYS A 2 -13.26 -14.35 -23.50
CA LYS A 2 -12.70 -13.41 -22.51
C LYS A 2 -11.93 -14.22 -21.48
N PHE A 3 -10.61 -14.10 -21.47
CA PHE A 3 -9.79 -14.68 -20.42
C PHE A 3 -10.26 -14.14 -19.07
N GLU A 4 -10.58 -15.04 -18.16
CA GLU A 4 -10.92 -14.66 -16.79
C GLU A 4 -9.64 -14.11 -16.15
N LYS A 5 -9.67 -12.83 -15.78
CA LYS A 5 -8.52 -12.11 -15.24
C LYS A 5 -8.31 -12.50 -13.77
N SER A 6 -7.97 -13.77 -13.56
CA SER A 6 -7.79 -14.38 -12.23
C SER A 6 -6.64 -13.75 -11.47
N LEU A 7 -6.88 -13.44 -10.19
CA LEU A 7 -5.93 -12.82 -9.28
C LEU A 7 -5.72 -13.70 -8.04
N ILE A 8 -4.47 -13.88 -7.68
CA ILE A 8 -4.08 -14.32 -6.33
C ILE A 8 -3.46 -13.11 -5.63
N SER A 9 -4.04 -12.74 -4.50
CA SER A 9 -3.56 -11.64 -3.66
C SER A 9 -2.84 -12.19 -2.44
N LEU A 10 -1.61 -11.72 -2.22
CA LEU A 10 -0.75 -12.09 -1.10
C LEU A 10 -0.53 -10.87 -0.21
N PHE A 11 -0.50 -11.10 1.11
CA PHE A 11 -0.37 -9.99 2.07
C PHE A 11 -1.49 -8.95 1.91
N ALA A 12 -2.72 -9.44 1.77
CA ALA A 12 -3.87 -8.65 1.34
C ALA A 12 -4.22 -7.47 2.28
N GLY A 13 -3.84 -7.56 3.56
CA GLY A 13 -4.10 -6.50 4.55
C GLY A 13 -5.57 -6.17 4.65
N ALA A 14 -5.90 -4.88 4.61
CA ALA A 14 -7.30 -4.40 4.61
C ALA A 14 -8.00 -4.52 3.24
N GLY A 15 -7.37 -5.12 2.23
CA GLY A 15 -7.96 -5.32 0.90
C GLY A 15 -7.89 -4.10 -0.02
N GLY A 16 -7.02 -3.14 0.24
CA GLY A 16 -6.92 -1.95 -0.61
C GLY A 16 -6.40 -2.24 -2.01
N LEU A 17 -5.38 -3.11 -2.11
CA LEU A 17 -4.84 -3.57 -3.38
C LEU A 17 -5.88 -4.42 -4.13
N ASP A 18 -6.51 -5.36 -3.44
CA ASP A 18 -7.55 -6.25 -3.96
C ASP A 18 -8.72 -5.47 -4.52
N LEU A 19 -9.26 -4.55 -3.73
CA LEU A 19 -10.39 -3.71 -4.13
C LEU A 19 -10.07 -2.92 -5.39
N GLY A 20 -8.90 -2.29 -5.46
CA GLY A 20 -8.50 -1.52 -6.62
C GLY A 20 -8.32 -2.38 -7.87
N LEU A 21 -7.71 -3.55 -7.76
CA LEU A 21 -7.56 -4.49 -8.87
C LEU A 21 -8.91 -5.06 -9.34
N GLU A 22 -9.82 -5.40 -8.41
CA GLU A 22 -11.18 -5.83 -8.79
C GLU A 22 -11.97 -4.69 -9.48
N MET A 23 -11.81 -3.45 -9.02
CA MET A 23 -12.38 -2.27 -9.71
C MET A 23 -11.80 -2.08 -11.12
N ALA A 24 -10.59 -2.55 -11.38
CA ALA A 24 -9.99 -2.57 -12.72
C ALA A 24 -10.49 -3.73 -13.59
N GLY A 25 -11.18 -4.72 -13.02
CA GLY A 25 -11.76 -5.86 -13.75
C GLY A 25 -11.05 -7.21 -13.51
N PHE A 26 -10.21 -7.31 -12.49
CA PHE A 26 -9.67 -8.59 -12.03
C PHE A 26 -10.71 -9.35 -11.21
N THR A 27 -10.52 -10.66 -11.09
CA THR A 27 -11.32 -11.52 -10.23
C THR A 27 -10.39 -12.21 -9.24
N THR A 28 -10.47 -11.83 -7.97
CA THR A 28 -9.67 -12.47 -6.92
C THR A 28 -10.18 -13.89 -6.66
N ILE A 29 -9.28 -14.88 -6.77
CA ILE A 29 -9.56 -16.30 -6.49
C ILE A 29 -9.12 -16.65 -5.07
N VAL A 30 -7.96 -16.14 -4.64
CA VAL A 30 -7.45 -16.32 -3.28
C VAL A 30 -6.90 -15.00 -2.78
N ALA A 31 -7.24 -14.64 -1.55
CA ALA A 31 -6.61 -13.57 -0.78
C ALA A 31 -5.97 -14.17 0.48
N ASN A 32 -4.65 -14.09 0.60
CA ASN A 32 -3.92 -14.56 1.78
C ASN A 32 -3.50 -13.39 2.67
N GLU A 33 -3.73 -13.54 3.97
CA GLU A 33 -3.33 -12.60 4.99
C GLU A 33 -3.00 -13.34 6.30
N LEU A 34 -2.04 -12.83 7.05
CA LEU A 34 -1.64 -13.41 8.33
C LEU A 34 -2.47 -12.88 9.50
N GLU A 35 -2.71 -11.56 9.50
CA GLU A 35 -3.37 -10.86 10.60
C GLU A 35 -4.88 -11.16 10.67
N GLU A 36 -5.31 -11.72 11.81
CA GLU A 36 -6.71 -12.12 12.04
C GLU A 36 -7.69 -10.98 11.75
N HIS A 37 -7.44 -9.79 12.30
CA HIS A 37 -8.35 -8.66 12.15
C HIS A 37 -8.43 -8.16 10.70
N ALA A 38 -7.35 -8.26 9.94
CA ALA A 38 -7.36 -7.95 8.52
C ALA A 38 -8.14 -9.01 7.73
N CYS A 39 -7.97 -10.29 8.04
CA CYS A 39 -8.79 -11.38 7.47
C CYS A 39 -10.27 -11.19 7.74
N GLU A 40 -10.65 -10.81 8.96
CA GLU A 40 -12.05 -10.53 9.31
C GLU A 40 -12.57 -9.29 8.58
N THR A 41 -11.75 -8.28 8.36
CA THR A 41 -12.07 -7.14 7.50
C THR A 41 -12.41 -7.61 6.08
N LEU A 42 -11.57 -8.47 5.48
CA LEU A 42 -11.80 -9.01 4.13
C LEU A 42 -13.08 -9.84 4.07
N ARG A 43 -13.25 -10.79 4.99
CA ARG A 43 -14.43 -11.68 5.05
C ARG A 43 -15.72 -10.88 5.20
N LYS A 44 -15.70 -9.86 6.07
CA LYS A 44 -16.88 -9.04 6.33
C LYS A 44 -17.25 -8.15 5.15
N ASN A 45 -16.27 -7.52 4.51
CA ASN A 45 -16.54 -6.75 3.30
C ASN A 45 -17.00 -7.64 2.14
N LYS A 46 -16.42 -8.85 2.00
CA LYS A 46 -16.92 -9.85 1.06
C LYS A 46 -18.39 -10.19 1.32
N GLU A 47 -18.76 -10.49 2.57
CA GLU A 47 -20.14 -10.76 2.97
C GLU A 47 -21.06 -9.58 2.61
N LEU A 48 -20.71 -8.37 3.07
CA LEU A 48 -21.51 -7.15 2.91
C LEU A 48 -21.74 -6.78 1.43
N CYS A 49 -20.75 -6.95 0.57
CA CYS A 49 -20.85 -6.62 -0.85
C CYS A 49 -21.64 -7.66 -1.68
N ASN A 50 -21.78 -8.89 -1.16
CA ASN A 50 -22.42 -9.98 -1.89
C ASN A 50 -23.81 -10.35 -1.37
N LEU A 51 -24.33 -9.62 -0.36
CA LEU A 51 -25.72 -9.76 0.10
C LEU A 51 -26.69 -9.19 -0.92
N ASN A 52 -27.82 -9.84 -1.10
CA ASN A 52 -28.94 -9.24 -1.85
C ASN A 52 -29.69 -8.20 -0.98
N ASN A 53 -30.61 -7.41 -1.56
CA ASN A 53 -31.34 -6.36 -0.86
C ASN A 53 -32.14 -6.84 0.34
N GLY A 54 -32.72 -8.04 0.30
CA GLY A 54 -33.45 -8.65 1.42
C GLY A 54 -32.51 -9.08 2.55
N GLU A 55 -31.40 -9.69 2.20
CA GLU A 55 -30.36 -10.14 3.14
C GLU A 55 -29.67 -8.96 3.85
N VAL A 56 -29.45 -7.83 3.16
CA VAL A 56 -28.88 -6.64 3.77
C VAL A 56 -29.77 -6.14 4.92
N ASN A 57 -31.07 -6.11 4.75
CA ASN A 57 -31.97 -5.69 5.82
C ASN A 57 -31.95 -6.65 7.02
N ALA A 58 -31.92 -7.96 6.77
CA ALA A 58 -31.78 -8.97 7.81
C ALA A 58 -30.41 -8.87 8.51
N PHE A 59 -29.34 -8.69 7.73
CA PHE A 59 -27.98 -8.48 8.25
C PHE A 59 -27.91 -7.24 9.15
N ILE A 60 -28.46 -6.10 8.71
CA ILE A 60 -28.51 -4.86 9.49
C ILE A 60 -29.17 -5.09 10.83
N LYS A 61 -30.34 -5.75 10.82
CA LYS A 61 -31.10 -6.06 12.04
C LYS A 61 -30.29 -6.92 13.00
N ASN A 62 -29.67 -7.99 12.50
CA ASN A 62 -28.83 -8.88 13.30
C ASN A 62 -27.55 -8.19 13.80
N ALA A 63 -26.88 -7.41 12.97
CA ALA A 63 -25.66 -6.68 13.31
C ALA A 63 -25.88 -5.63 14.40
N ILE A 64 -27.04 -4.97 14.39
CA ILE A 64 -27.45 -4.05 15.45
C ILE A 64 -27.71 -4.82 16.75
N GLN A 65 -28.43 -5.95 16.69
CA GLN A 65 -28.68 -6.79 17.84
C GLN A 65 -27.44 -7.38 18.47
N GLN A 66 -26.51 -7.84 17.65
CA GLN A 66 -25.22 -8.44 18.08
C GLN A 66 -24.18 -7.40 18.47
N ARG A 67 -24.49 -6.12 18.42
CA ARG A 67 -23.57 -5.01 18.70
C ARG A 67 -22.29 -5.03 17.86
N CYS A 68 -22.31 -5.63 16.67
CA CYS A 68 -21.13 -5.72 15.79
C CYS A 68 -20.60 -4.35 15.34
N PHE A 69 -21.44 -3.32 15.40
CA PHE A 69 -21.12 -1.94 15.02
C PHE A 69 -21.22 -0.95 16.21
N ASN A 70 -21.01 -1.41 17.43
CA ASN A 70 -21.10 -0.58 18.65
C ASN A 70 -20.23 0.68 18.65
N ARG A 71 -19.22 0.71 17.82
CA ARG A 71 -18.33 1.88 17.64
C ARG A 71 -18.99 3.05 16.89
N LEU A 72 -20.07 2.77 16.16
CA LEU A 72 -20.85 3.78 15.45
C LEU A 72 -22.07 4.12 16.29
N ASN A 73 -22.39 5.39 16.43
CA ASN A 73 -23.66 5.78 17.02
C ASN A 73 -24.83 5.42 16.08
N GLY A 74 -26.07 5.48 16.57
CA GLY A 74 -27.23 5.03 15.81
C GLY A 74 -27.44 5.73 14.45
N GLU A 75 -27.05 7.00 14.32
CA GLU A 75 -27.10 7.73 13.05
C GLU A 75 -25.97 7.32 12.10
N GLU A 76 -24.76 7.15 12.62
CA GLU A 76 -23.60 6.67 11.84
C GLU A 76 -23.84 5.26 11.31
N GLN A 77 -24.46 4.38 12.12
CA GLN A 77 -24.88 3.04 11.68
C GLN A 77 -25.88 3.12 10.52
N LYS A 78 -26.94 3.92 10.67
CA LYS A 78 -27.95 4.11 9.61
C LYS A 78 -27.30 4.64 8.33
N LEU A 79 -26.39 5.61 8.44
CA LEU A 79 -25.72 6.18 7.28
C LEU A 79 -24.77 5.18 6.60
N PHE A 80 -24.00 4.41 7.39
CA PHE A 80 -23.14 3.34 6.88
C PHE A 80 -23.94 2.30 6.09
N PHE A 81 -25.03 1.80 6.65
CA PHE A 81 -25.88 0.81 5.98
C PHE A 81 -26.57 1.37 4.73
N LYS A 82 -27.03 2.64 4.76
CA LYS A 82 -27.57 3.30 3.57
C LYS A 82 -26.55 3.42 2.44
N ARG A 83 -25.29 3.71 2.77
CA ARG A 83 -24.19 3.77 1.79
C ARG A 83 -23.86 2.39 1.25
N LEU A 84 -23.83 1.38 2.11
CA LEU A 84 -23.60 -0.01 1.71
C LEU A 84 -24.68 -0.48 0.74
N GLN A 85 -25.97 -0.26 1.02
CA GLN A 85 -27.07 -0.60 0.14
C GLN A 85 -26.96 0.11 -1.22
N ARG A 86 -26.54 1.37 -1.23
CA ARG A 86 -26.47 2.18 -2.45
C ARG A 86 -25.26 1.84 -3.33
N ASN A 87 -24.10 1.63 -2.74
CA ASN A 87 -22.82 1.59 -3.42
C ASN A 87 -22.06 0.25 -3.26
N GLY A 88 -22.18 -0.38 -2.07
CA GLY A 88 -21.39 -1.56 -1.73
C GLY A 88 -21.78 -2.79 -2.54
N GLN A 89 -23.06 -3.01 -2.75
CA GLN A 89 -23.60 -4.17 -3.48
C GLN A 89 -23.23 -4.18 -4.97
N GLN A 90 -22.91 -3.01 -5.54
CA GLN A 90 -22.48 -2.91 -6.94
C GLN A 90 -21.02 -3.35 -7.13
N THR A 91 -20.22 -3.39 -6.07
CA THR A 91 -18.77 -3.66 -6.13
C THR A 91 -18.45 -5.14 -6.21
N LYS A 92 -19.32 -6.04 -5.70
CA LYS A 92 -19.15 -7.51 -5.67
C LYS A 92 -17.75 -7.96 -5.19
N PHE A 93 -17.20 -7.28 -4.19
CA PHE A 93 -15.85 -7.48 -3.69
C PHE A 93 -15.61 -8.92 -3.22
N LEU A 94 -14.49 -9.50 -3.64
CA LEU A 94 -14.02 -10.85 -3.31
C LEU A 94 -15.10 -11.96 -3.51
N GLN A 95 -16.07 -11.76 -4.42
CA GLN A 95 -17.20 -12.68 -4.58
C GLN A 95 -16.75 -14.14 -4.74
N SER A 96 -15.74 -14.37 -5.55
CA SER A 96 -15.19 -15.72 -5.84
C SER A 96 -14.02 -16.10 -4.96
N ALA A 97 -13.51 -15.19 -4.12
CA ALA A 97 -12.26 -15.38 -3.41
C ALA A 97 -12.40 -16.28 -2.18
N MET A 98 -11.41 -17.15 -1.99
CA MET A 98 -11.13 -17.78 -0.70
C MET A 98 -10.21 -16.88 0.11
N VAL A 99 -10.63 -16.45 1.30
CA VAL A 99 -9.77 -15.71 2.24
C VAL A 99 -9.05 -16.70 3.13
N ILE A 100 -7.74 -16.86 2.90
CA ILE A 100 -6.87 -17.76 3.67
C ILE A 100 -6.14 -16.95 4.73
N GLN A 101 -6.45 -17.23 5.99
CA GLN A 101 -5.68 -16.73 7.12
C GLN A 101 -4.52 -17.69 7.40
N GLY A 102 -3.30 -17.19 7.31
CA GLY A 102 -2.13 -18.01 7.62
C GLY A 102 -0.81 -17.42 7.16
N ASP A 103 0.25 -17.94 7.75
CA ASP A 103 1.61 -17.58 7.36
C ASP A 103 1.93 -18.18 5.99
N ILE A 104 2.24 -17.35 5.02
CA ILE A 104 2.52 -17.76 3.65
C ILE A 104 3.67 -18.78 3.55
N ARG A 105 4.59 -18.80 4.52
CA ARG A 105 5.71 -19.74 4.61
C ARG A 105 5.26 -21.17 4.85
N THR A 106 4.07 -21.35 5.43
CA THR A 106 3.49 -22.67 5.74
C THR A 106 2.44 -23.10 4.73
N ILE A 107 2.08 -22.23 3.76
CA ILE A 107 1.04 -22.51 2.78
C ILE A 107 1.68 -23.06 1.50
N GLU A 108 1.32 -24.30 1.17
CA GLU A 108 1.78 -24.94 -0.07
C GLU A 108 1.12 -24.32 -1.31
N SER A 109 1.87 -24.25 -2.41
CA SER A 109 1.37 -23.76 -3.70
C SER A 109 0.22 -24.61 -4.26
N SER A 110 0.12 -25.87 -3.87
CA SER A 110 -0.97 -26.80 -4.19
C SER A 110 -2.35 -26.26 -3.79
N ILE A 111 -2.44 -25.54 -2.66
CA ILE A 111 -3.69 -24.91 -2.19
C ILE A 111 -4.16 -23.84 -3.17
N PHE A 112 -3.25 -23.03 -3.68
CA PHE A 112 -3.57 -22.01 -4.68
C PHE A 112 -3.98 -22.63 -6.01
N LYS A 113 -3.24 -23.65 -6.48
CA LYS A 113 -3.55 -24.41 -7.71
C LYS A 113 -4.94 -25.03 -7.66
N LYS A 114 -5.30 -25.65 -6.53
CA LYS A 114 -6.62 -26.25 -6.33
C LYS A 114 -7.75 -25.22 -6.50
N ASN A 115 -7.56 -23.99 -6.00
CA ASN A 115 -8.55 -22.93 -6.10
C ASN A 115 -8.67 -22.36 -7.53
N LEU A 116 -7.63 -22.45 -8.34
CA LEU A 116 -7.68 -22.09 -9.77
C LEU A 116 -8.53 -23.06 -10.60
N LYS A 117 -8.83 -24.27 -10.11
CA LYS A 117 -9.67 -25.27 -10.78
C LYS A 117 -9.21 -25.57 -12.22
N GLY A 118 -7.91 -25.65 -12.44
CA GLY A 118 -7.31 -25.92 -13.76
C GLY A 118 -7.24 -24.70 -14.69
N LYS A 119 -7.66 -23.51 -14.26
CA LYS A 119 -7.50 -22.27 -15.04
C LYS A 119 -6.08 -21.73 -14.90
N GLU A 120 -5.62 -21.06 -15.95
CA GLU A 120 -4.37 -20.30 -15.90
C GLU A 120 -4.51 -19.12 -14.95
N LEU A 121 -3.44 -18.84 -14.22
CA LEU A 121 -3.37 -17.68 -13.35
C LEU A 121 -2.96 -16.45 -14.15
N PHE A 122 -3.81 -15.43 -14.17
CA PHE A 122 -3.51 -14.20 -14.89
C PHE A 122 -2.53 -13.32 -14.10
N CYS A 123 -2.75 -13.10 -12.79
CA CYS A 123 -1.91 -12.22 -12.00
C CYS A 123 -1.71 -12.71 -10.55
N ILE A 124 -0.49 -12.52 -10.03
CA ILE A 124 -0.22 -12.51 -8.59
C ILE A 124 0.08 -11.07 -8.20
N ALA A 125 -0.58 -10.56 -7.16
CA ALA A 125 -0.30 -9.24 -6.61
C ALA A 125 -0.03 -9.31 -5.11
N GLY A 126 0.84 -8.42 -4.60
CA GLY A 126 1.07 -8.33 -3.17
C GLY A 126 2.17 -7.36 -2.77
N GLY A 127 2.13 -6.97 -1.49
CA GLY A 127 3.13 -6.12 -0.86
C GLY A 127 3.71 -6.78 0.39
N PRO A 128 4.71 -7.66 0.27
CA PRO A 128 5.29 -8.29 1.44
C PRO A 128 5.86 -7.23 2.41
N PRO A 129 5.67 -7.40 3.73
CA PRO A 129 6.14 -6.45 4.73
C PRO A 129 7.63 -6.16 4.58
N CYS A 130 7.96 -4.88 4.50
CA CYS A 130 9.32 -4.39 4.30
C CYS A 130 9.81 -3.60 5.50
N GLN A 131 9.65 -4.12 6.70
CA GLN A 131 10.12 -3.49 7.94
C GLN A 131 11.63 -3.15 7.89
N PRO A 132 12.52 -3.94 7.27
CA PRO A 132 13.93 -3.60 7.16
C PRO A 132 14.21 -2.30 6.39
N PHE A 133 13.34 -1.88 5.47
CA PHE A 133 13.57 -0.77 4.53
C PHE A 133 12.77 0.49 4.85
N SER A 134 11.82 0.44 5.78
CA SER A 134 11.06 1.61 6.18
C SER A 134 11.88 2.52 7.10
N LYS A 135 11.61 3.84 7.08
CA LYS A 135 12.19 4.79 8.05
C LYS A 135 11.89 4.41 9.52
N ALA A 136 10.84 3.64 9.76
CA ALA A 136 10.45 3.11 11.06
C ALA A 136 11.22 1.83 11.45
N GLY A 137 11.66 1.04 10.48
CA GLY A 137 12.60 -0.07 10.67
C GLY A 137 14.02 0.46 10.63
N LYS A 138 14.92 -0.11 11.41
CA LYS A 138 16.34 0.30 11.53
C LYS A 138 17.17 0.11 10.24
N GLN A 139 16.54 0.21 9.05
CA GLN A 139 17.15 0.04 7.72
C GLN A 139 18.04 -1.22 7.62
N LYS A 140 17.59 -2.32 8.22
CA LYS A 140 18.25 -3.62 8.10
C LYS A 140 17.92 -4.21 6.71
N SER A 141 18.90 -4.87 6.10
CA SER A 141 18.82 -5.44 4.76
C SER A 141 17.84 -6.64 4.66
N LEU A 142 17.68 -7.19 3.46
CA LEU A 142 16.93 -8.44 3.16
C LEU A 142 17.34 -9.64 4.04
N ASP A 143 18.49 -9.55 4.71
CA ASP A 143 19.01 -10.59 5.60
C ASP A 143 18.34 -10.60 7.00
N CYS A 144 17.31 -9.78 7.23
CA CYS A 144 16.52 -9.82 8.46
C CYS A 144 15.65 -11.08 8.47
N THR A 145 16.04 -12.06 9.28
CA THR A 145 15.44 -13.41 9.38
C THR A 145 13.93 -13.45 9.64
N LYS A 146 13.30 -12.35 10.11
CA LYS A 146 11.85 -12.31 10.34
C LYS A 146 11.01 -11.91 9.11
N ASN A 147 11.51 -11.08 8.20
CA ASN A 147 10.70 -10.52 7.10
C ASN A 147 11.39 -10.59 5.71
N GLY A 148 12.69 -10.88 5.65
CA GLY A 148 13.39 -11.14 4.39
C GLY A 148 12.84 -12.37 3.67
N ASP A 149 12.36 -13.36 4.45
CA ASP A 149 11.78 -14.60 3.94
C ASP A 149 10.48 -14.36 3.17
N LEU A 150 9.70 -13.32 3.49
CA LEU A 150 8.40 -13.06 2.86
C LEU A 150 8.52 -12.61 1.40
N PHE A 151 9.60 -11.93 1.03
CA PHE A 151 9.92 -11.66 -0.36
C PHE A 151 10.16 -12.99 -1.12
N ASN A 152 10.89 -13.92 -0.52
CA ASN A 152 11.15 -15.21 -1.14
C ASN A 152 9.90 -16.05 -1.33
N GLU A 153 8.96 -15.96 -0.39
CA GLU A 153 7.68 -16.62 -0.51
C GLU A 153 6.84 -16.05 -1.67
N PHE A 154 6.92 -14.73 -1.89
CA PHE A 154 6.33 -14.13 -3.07
C PHE A 154 6.99 -14.68 -4.35
N VAL A 155 8.32 -14.71 -4.41
CA VAL A 155 9.07 -15.27 -5.53
C VAL A 155 8.77 -16.75 -5.73
N ARG A 156 8.71 -17.54 -4.65
CA ARG A 156 8.34 -18.98 -4.69
C ARG A 156 6.98 -19.19 -5.35
N LEU A 157 5.97 -18.42 -4.94
CA LEU A 157 4.63 -18.56 -5.50
C LEU A 157 4.54 -18.06 -6.94
N VAL A 158 5.29 -17.02 -7.33
CA VAL A 158 5.41 -16.60 -8.73
C VAL A 158 6.04 -17.71 -9.56
N ASN A 159 7.08 -18.38 -9.07
CA ASN A 159 7.70 -19.52 -9.73
C ASN A 159 6.73 -20.71 -9.86
N ASP A 160 6.09 -21.12 -8.76
CA ASP A 160 5.27 -22.33 -8.68
C ASP A 160 3.95 -22.22 -9.46
N LEU A 161 3.41 -21.01 -9.57
CA LEU A 161 2.12 -20.73 -10.19
C LEU A 161 2.21 -20.10 -11.58
N SER A 162 3.39 -19.61 -11.94
CA SER A 162 3.73 -19.05 -13.27
C SER A 162 2.64 -18.11 -13.82
N PRO A 163 2.25 -17.04 -13.08
CA PRO A 163 1.21 -16.11 -13.56
C PRO A 163 1.68 -15.38 -14.82
N LYS A 164 0.76 -14.99 -15.71
CA LYS A 164 1.09 -14.16 -16.87
C LYS A 164 1.71 -12.82 -16.46
N TRP A 165 1.18 -12.24 -15.38
CA TRP A 165 1.67 -11.00 -14.79
C TRP A 165 1.91 -11.14 -13.30
N PHE A 166 2.83 -10.37 -12.75
CA PHE A 166 2.86 -10.13 -11.31
C PHE A 166 2.93 -8.64 -11.01
N LEU A 167 2.39 -8.26 -9.87
CA LEU A 167 2.42 -6.92 -9.30
C LEU A 167 3.01 -6.98 -7.89
N PHE A 168 4.19 -6.43 -7.71
CA PHE A 168 4.88 -6.35 -6.43
C PHE A 168 4.88 -4.89 -5.96
N GLU A 169 4.28 -4.63 -4.80
CA GLU A 169 4.24 -3.29 -4.20
C GLU A 169 5.17 -3.22 -3.01
N ASN A 170 5.81 -2.06 -2.82
CA ASN A 170 6.57 -1.81 -1.62
C ASN A 170 6.82 -0.32 -1.36
N VAL A 171 7.49 0.00 -0.23
CA VAL A 171 7.86 1.37 0.09
C VAL A 171 9.00 1.87 -0.81
N LYS A 172 8.99 3.17 -1.14
CA LYS A 172 10.06 3.84 -1.92
C LYS A 172 11.47 3.60 -1.35
N GLY A 173 11.57 3.38 -0.03
CA GLY A 173 12.86 3.18 0.65
C GLY A 173 13.77 2.13 0.01
N ILE A 174 13.20 1.08 -0.57
CA ILE A 174 13.96 0.01 -1.25
C ILE A 174 14.85 0.54 -2.39
N THR A 175 14.44 1.62 -3.05
CA THR A 175 15.17 2.15 -4.22
C THR A 175 16.50 2.81 -3.87
N PHE A 176 16.72 3.16 -2.62
CA PHE A 176 17.93 3.89 -2.19
C PHE A 176 18.59 3.33 -0.92
N THR A 177 17.94 2.41 -0.20
CA THR A 177 18.54 1.78 0.98
C THR A 177 19.77 0.98 0.57
N LYS A 178 20.88 1.19 1.29
CA LYS A 178 22.10 0.43 1.09
C LYS A 178 21.92 -1.01 1.55
N THR A 179 22.31 -1.95 0.71
CA THR A 179 22.19 -3.38 0.97
C THR A 179 23.41 -4.09 0.41
N ASP A 180 23.88 -5.10 1.11
CA ASP A 180 24.95 -5.96 0.64
C ASP A 180 24.47 -6.82 -0.51
N VAL A 181 25.07 -6.62 -1.69
CA VAL A 181 24.85 -7.42 -2.89
C VAL A 181 26.05 -8.32 -3.09
N ILE A 182 25.82 -9.63 -3.10
CA ILE A 182 26.86 -10.63 -3.33
C ILE A 182 26.90 -10.94 -4.82
N TYR A 183 28.05 -10.77 -5.43
CA TYR A 183 28.29 -11.07 -6.84
C TYR A 183 29.19 -12.30 -6.98
N GLN A 184 28.80 -13.20 -7.89
CA GLN A 184 29.66 -14.24 -8.42
C GLN A 184 30.40 -13.68 -9.62
N CYS A 185 31.74 -13.64 -9.57
CA CYS A 185 32.59 -13.18 -10.64
C CYS A 185 33.32 -14.40 -11.24
N CYS A 186 33.05 -14.74 -12.49
CA CYS A 186 33.64 -15.85 -13.14
C CYS A 186 35.01 -15.47 -13.76
N ASN A 187 36.11 -16.11 -13.33
CA ASN A 187 37.43 -15.86 -13.87
C ASN A 187 37.63 -16.45 -15.28
N ASN A 188 36.73 -17.38 -15.68
CA ASN A 188 36.85 -18.04 -16.98
C ASN A 188 36.17 -17.28 -18.11
N CYS A 189 34.93 -16.78 -17.89
CA CYS A 189 34.18 -16.05 -18.92
C CYS A 189 34.01 -14.55 -18.62
N GLY A 190 34.54 -14.05 -17.51
CA GLY A 190 34.49 -12.65 -17.12
C GLY A 190 33.09 -12.16 -16.68
N LYS A 191 32.06 -13.01 -16.70
CA LYS A 191 30.70 -12.60 -16.36
C LYS A 191 30.50 -12.48 -14.85
N ASN A 192 29.85 -11.42 -14.45
CA ASN A 192 29.41 -11.18 -13.08
C ASN A 192 27.90 -11.38 -12.99
N SER A 193 27.45 -12.16 -12.01
CA SER A 193 26.04 -12.37 -11.73
C SER A 193 25.74 -12.12 -10.24
N ILE A 194 24.54 -11.67 -9.92
CA ILE A 194 24.09 -11.54 -8.53
C ILE A 194 23.84 -12.95 -7.99
N ALA A 195 24.38 -13.25 -6.81
CA ALA A 195 24.20 -14.51 -6.12
C ALA A 195 22.70 -14.82 -5.94
N PRO A 196 22.27 -16.05 -6.25
CA PRO A 196 20.90 -16.48 -5.95
C PRO A 196 20.60 -16.34 -4.47
N PHE A 197 19.34 -16.08 -4.15
CA PHE A 197 18.95 -15.84 -2.77
C PHE A 197 19.32 -17.00 -1.83
N LYS A 198 19.15 -18.27 -2.28
CA LYS A 198 19.56 -19.46 -1.51
C LYS A 198 21.02 -19.42 -1.08
N VAL A 199 21.91 -19.00 -1.99
CA VAL A 199 23.35 -18.86 -1.69
C VAL A 199 23.60 -17.75 -0.69
N ARG A 200 22.82 -16.68 -0.73
CA ARG A 200 22.94 -15.55 0.21
C ARG A 200 22.51 -15.92 1.63
N GLN A 201 21.49 -16.78 1.77
CA GLN A 201 21.02 -17.22 3.09
C GLN A 201 22.03 -18.11 3.84
N ASP A 202 22.76 -18.91 3.12
CA ASP A 202 23.79 -19.78 3.69
C ASP A 202 25.08 -19.73 2.87
N PHE A 203 25.61 -18.51 2.72
CA PHE A 203 26.77 -18.25 1.89
C PHE A 203 27.98 -19.09 2.31
N SER A 204 28.20 -19.30 3.60
CA SER A 204 29.30 -20.08 4.13
C SER A 204 29.33 -21.53 3.63
N LYS A 205 28.17 -22.13 3.37
CA LYS A 205 28.04 -23.52 2.95
C LYS A 205 27.91 -23.67 1.43
N LEU A 206 27.11 -22.79 0.80
CA LEU A 206 26.65 -23.02 -0.56
C LEU A 206 27.53 -22.36 -1.64
N HIS A 207 28.38 -21.37 -1.31
CA HIS A 207 29.19 -20.68 -2.31
C HIS A 207 30.21 -21.58 -3.03
N LYS A 208 30.71 -22.64 -2.35
CA LYS A 208 31.72 -23.54 -2.89
C LYS A 208 31.20 -24.46 -4.00
N ASP A 209 29.91 -24.77 -3.98
CA ASP A 209 29.29 -25.71 -4.91
C ASP A 209 28.60 -25.02 -6.09
N TYR A 210 28.68 -23.69 -6.15
CA TYR A 210 27.98 -22.92 -7.17
C TYR A 210 28.89 -22.63 -8.36
N ASN A 211 28.58 -23.24 -9.51
CA ASN A 211 29.26 -23.00 -10.76
C ASN A 211 28.74 -21.70 -11.41
N CYS A 212 29.56 -21.14 -12.31
CA CYS A 212 29.14 -20.00 -13.12
C CYS A 212 27.90 -20.35 -13.94
N GLU A 213 26.82 -19.59 -13.78
CA GLU A 213 25.56 -19.79 -14.51
C GLU A 213 25.70 -19.64 -16.04
N ASN A 214 26.78 -18.96 -16.51
CA ASN A 214 27.00 -18.70 -17.93
C ASN A 214 27.82 -19.76 -18.63
N CYS A 215 28.88 -20.27 -17.99
CA CYS A 215 29.83 -21.19 -18.64
C CYS A 215 30.10 -22.48 -17.85
N GLY A 216 29.41 -22.70 -16.72
CA GLY A 216 29.55 -23.86 -15.86
C GLY A 216 30.88 -23.97 -15.09
N SER A 217 31.78 -22.99 -15.22
CA SER A 217 33.11 -23.01 -14.56
C SER A 217 32.98 -22.92 -13.03
N LYS A 218 33.80 -23.73 -12.35
CA LYS A 218 34.01 -23.64 -10.89
C LYS A 218 34.96 -22.50 -10.48
N ASN A 219 35.74 -21.97 -11.43
CA ASN A 219 36.69 -20.89 -11.15
C ASN A 219 35.95 -19.55 -11.02
N THR A 220 35.37 -19.33 -9.86
CA THR A 220 34.59 -18.13 -9.53
C THR A 220 35.08 -17.51 -8.25
N ASN A 221 35.06 -16.18 -8.22
CA ASN A 221 35.28 -15.38 -7.01
C ASN A 221 33.95 -14.76 -6.55
N TRP A 222 33.86 -14.49 -5.27
CA TRP A 222 32.67 -13.86 -4.66
C TRP A 222 33.05 -12.50 -4.11
N ILE A 223 32.28 -11.47 -4.47
CA ILE A 223 32.51 -10.09 -4.05
C ILE A 223 31.23 -9.56 -3.44
N THR A 224 31.32 -9.01 -2.23
CA THR A 224 30.20 -8.31 -1.57
C THR A 224 30.38 -6.82 -1.74
N LYS A 225 29.34 -6.13 -2.25
CA LYS A 225 29.29 -4.68 -2.39
C LYS A 225 28.09 -4.12 -1.65
N ASN A 226 28.32 -3.14 -0.79
CA ASN A 226 27.25 -2.39 -0.12
C ASN A 226 26.76 -1.26 -1.03
N GLU A 227 25.62 -1.45 -1.69
CA GLU A 227 25.13 -0.57 -2.75
C GLU A 227 23.79 0.09 -2.40
N PRO A 228 23.61 1.40 -2.72
CA PRO A 228 22.30 2.02 -2.72
C PRO A 228 21.36 1.29 -3.69
N GLY A 229 20.14 1.00 -3.25
CA GLY A 229 19.18 0.23 -4.06
C GLY A 229 19.56 -1.23 -4.30
N GLY A 230 20.53 -1.77 -3.54
CA GLY A 230 20.96 -3.16 -3.65
C GLY A 230 19.81 -4.15 -3.49
N SER A 231 18.86 -3.87 -2.61
CA SER A 231 17.64 -4.68 -2.45
C SER A 231 16.80 -4.72 -3.73
N LEU A 232 16.62 -3.59 -4.40
CA LEU A 232 15.90 -3.55 -5.67
C LEU A 232 16.59 -4.36 -6.76
N LYS A 233 17.92 -4.28 -6.84
CA LYS A 233 18.70 -5.10 -7.77
C LYS A 233 18.50 -6.58 -7.56
N ILE A 234 18.48 -7.02 -6.29
CA ILE A 234 18.26 -8.42 -5.93
C ILE A 234 16.86 -8.85 -6.32
N ILE A 235 15.84 -8.07 -5.96
CA ILE A 235 14.43 -8.33 -6.29
C ILE A 235 14.27 -8.49 -7.81
N PHE A 236 14.84 -7.58 -8.58
CA PHE A 236 14.79 -7.64 -10.04
C PHE A 236 15.46 -8.90 -10.59
N ASN A 237 16.67 -9.22 -10.10
CA ASN A 237 17.42 -10.39 -10.52
C ASN A 237 16.64 -11.70 -10.29
N GLU A 238 15.98 -11.85 -9.14
CA GLU A 238 15.19 -13.04 -8.85
C GLU A 238 14.03 -13.22 -9.85
N PHE A 239 13.26 -12.15 -10.14
CA PHE A 239 12.18 -12.24 -11.11
C PHE A 239 12.66 -12.45 -12.56
N GLN A 240 13.78 -11.82 -12.96
CA GLN A 240 14.37 -12.03 -14.28
C GLN A 240 14.85 -13.47 -14.46
N LYS A 241 15.39 -14.11 -13.42
CA LYS A 241 15.76 -15.53 -13.45
C LYS A 241 14.55 -16.45 -13.65
N LEU A 242 13.36 -16.04 -13.24
CA LEU A 242 12.12 -16.74 -13.52
C LEU A 242 11.56 -16.51 -14.93
N GLY A 243 12.29 -15.75 -15.78
CA GLY A 243 11.88 -15.46 -17.16
C GLY A 243 10.97 -14.25 -17.33
N TYR A 244 10.69 -13.48 -16.26
CA TYR A 244 9.83 -12.32 -16.38
C TYR A 244 10.56 -11.11 -16.94
N LYS A 245 9.94 -10.42 -17.90
CA LYS A 245 10.32 -9.06 -18.31
C LYS A 245 9.78 -8.08 -17.29
N CYS A 246 10.67 -7.49 -16.49
CA CYS A 246 10.31 -6.64 -15.35
C CYS A 246 10.55 -5.16 -15.64
N THR A 247 9.69 -4.33 -15.10
CA THR A 247 9.87 -2.87 -15.02
C THR A 247 9.41 -2.35 -13.66
N TYR A 248 9.92 -1.18 -13.26
CA TYR A 248 9.50 -0.57 -12.00
C TYR A 248 9.37 0.94 -12.09
N LYS A 249 8.55 1.49 -11.23
CA LYS A 249 8.41 2.94 -11.03
C LYS A 249 7.98 3.25 -9.60
N VAL A 250 8.42 4.39 -9.08
CA VAL A 250 7.84 4.96 -7.87
C VAL A 250 6.67 5.83 -8.28
N LEU A 251 5.47 5.47 -7.84
CA LEU A 251 4.24 6.21 -8.10
C LEU A 251 3.79 6.93 -6.84
N ASN A 252 3.29 8.17 -7.00
CA ASN A 252 2.65 8.92 -5.93
C ASN A 252 1.13 8.86 -6.10
N ALA A 253 0.41 8.36 -5.10
CA ALA A 253 -1.04 8.24 -5.16
C ALA A 253 -1.75 9.58 -5.40
N ALA A 254 -1.17 10.71 -4.95
CA ALA A 254 -1.71 12.05 -5.20
C ALA A 254 -1.76 12.40 -6.70
N ASP A 255 -0.83 11.88 -7.51
CA ASP A 255 -0.80 12.09 -8.96
C ASP A 255 -1.97 11.41 -9.70
N PHE A 256 -2.71 10.57 -8.98
CA PHE A 256 -3.86 9.82 -9.49
C PHE A 256 -5.17 10.14 -8.76
N GLY A 257 -5.17 11.22 -7.96
CA GLY A 257 -6.37 11.75 -7.31
C GLY A 257 -6.59 11.27 -5.87
N ALA A 258 -5.62 10.59 -5.25
CA ALA A 258 -5.68 10.35 -3.81
C ALA A 258 -5.43 11.66 -3.04
N PRO A 259 -6.21 11.96 -1.99
CA PRO A 259 -5.97 13.12 -1.14
C PRO A 259 -4.81 12.89 -0.14
N GLN A 260 -3.79 12.16 -0.57
CA GLN A 260 -2.63 11.78 0.22
C GLN A 260 -1.38 11.67 -0.64
N ILE A 261 -0.29 12.29 -0.20
CA ILE A 261 1.04 12.05 -0.77
C ILE A 261 1.53 10.71 -0.24
N ARG A 262 1.48 9.70 -1.08
CA ARG A 262 1.88 8.33 -0.75
C ARG A 262 2.67 7.73 -1.90
N GLU A 263 3.99 7.74 -1.76
CA GLU A 263 4.90 7.17 -2.75
C GLU A 263 5.10 5.67 -2.51
N ARG A 264 4.93 4.89 -3.57
CA ARG A 264 5.11 3.43 -3.55
C ARG A 264 5.94 2.96 -4.72
N LEU A 265 6.87 2.07 -4.44
CA LEU A 265 7.57 1.31 -5.47
C LEU A 265 6.61 0.25 -6.00
N ILE A 266 6.43 0.27 -7.31
CA ILE A 266 5.65 -0.73 -8.04
C ILE A 266 6.61 -1.44 -8.99
N ILE A 267 6.62 -2.77 -8.92
CA ILE A 267 7.34 -3.62 -9.89
C ILE A 267 6.28 -4.46 -10.59
N VAL A 268 6.30 -4.46 -11.91
CA VAL A 268 5.42 -5.28 -12.74
C VAL A 268 6.28 -6.18 -13.62
N GLY A 269 5.92 -7.44 -13.71
CA GLY A 269 6.57 -8.39 -14.59
C GLY A 269 5.59 -9.14 -15.48
N SER A 270 5.97 -9.35 -16.74
CA SER A 270 5.26 -10.14 -17.73
C SER A 270 6.06 -11.39 -18.09
N LEU A 271 5.44 -12.56 -17.96
CA LEU A 271 6.04 -13.85 -18.36
C LEU A 271 6.16 -13.98 -19.89
N GLU A 272 5.20 -13.43 -20.61
CA GLU A 272 5.19 -13.42 -22.09
C GLU A 272 6.08 -12.34 -22.70
N GLY A 273 6.84 -11.59 -21.87
CA GLY A 273 7.78 -10.56 -22.33
C GLY A 273 7.13 -9.27 -22.84
N LYS A 274 5.84 -9.07 -22.57
CA LYS A 274 5.10 -7.87 -22.98
C LYS A 274 5.63 -6.61 -22.28
N ASP A 275 5.54 -5.47 -22.98
CA ASP A 275 5.89 -4.16 -22.41
C ASP A 275 4.76 -3.60 -21.56
N PHE A 276 5.08 -3.31 -20.31
CA PHE A 276 4.12 -2.65 -19.43
C PHE A 276 4.07 -1.14 -19.72
N LYS A 277 2.88 -0.63 -20.00
CA LYS A 277 2.64 0.80 -20.24
C LYS A 277 2.25 1.49 -18.93
N TRP A 278 3.19 2.23 -18.36
CA TRP A 278 2.95 2.97 -17.12
C TRP A 278 1.79 3.96 -17.25
N PRO A 279 0.90 4.02 -16.24
CA PRO A 279 -0.20 4.98 -16.25
C PRO A 279 0.34 6.42 -16.23
N VAL A 280 -0.35 7.30 -16.98
CA VAL A 280 -0.04 8.72 -17.00
C VAL A 280 -0.73 9.42 -15.83
N PRO A 281 -0.02 10.25 -15.05
CA PRO A 281 -0.61 11.03 -13.97
C PRO A 281 -1.77 11.91 -14.47
N THR A 282 -2.91 11.84 -13.77
CA THR A 282 -4.11 12.62 -14.06
C THR A 282 -4.18 13.91 -13.24
N HIS A 283 -3.41 14.00 -12.17
CA HIS A 283 -3.34 15.13 -11.24
C HIS A 283 -1.90 15.60 -11.09
N ALA A 284 -1.73 16.89 -10.72
CA ALA A 284 -0.44 17.49 -10.45
C ALA A 284 -0.54 18.48 -9.29
N LYS A 285 0.58 18.71 -8.62
CA LYS A 285 0.69 19.81 -7.66
C LYS A 285 0.52 21.13 -8.43
N HIS A 286 -0.42 21.97 -8.01
CA HIS A 286 -0.45 23.34 -8.50
C HIS A 286 0.82 24.04 -8.04
N THR A 287 1.65 24.41 -8.99
CA THR A 287 2.61 25.51 -8.83
C THR A 287 1.96 26.70 -9.51
N ASN A 288 1.80 27.81 -8.78
CA ASN A 288 1.33 29.08 -9.36
C ASN A 288 2.32 29.65 -10.40
N ASP A 289 3.44 28.98 -10.58
CA ASP A 289 4.51 29.37 -11.46
C ASP A 289 4.65 28.38 -12.60
N ASN A 290 4.40 28.82 -13.82
CA ASN A 290 4.68 28.17 -15.11
C ASN A 290 3.54 27.44 -15.85
N TYR A 291 2.45 28.16 -16.10
CA TYR A 291 1.56 27.80 -17.23
C TYR A 291 2.10 28.27 -18.60
N GLN A 292 3.32 28.83 -18.67
CA GLN A 292 3.81 29.45 -19.92
C GLN A 292 4.80 28.63 -20.75
N ASN A 293 5.25 27.44 -20.34
CA ASN A 293 6.34 26.77 -21.05
C ASN A 293 6.08 25.30 -21.44
N SER A 294 4.93 24.94 -22.02
CA SER A 294 4.89 23.74 -22.86
C SER A 294 4.07 23.97 -24.13
N LEU A 295 4.60 24.77 -25.02
CA LEU A 295 4.10 24.92 -26.38
C LEU A 295 4.35 23.67 -27.26
N PHE A 296 4.95 22.60 -26.72
CA PHE A 296 5.39 21.43 -27.51
C PHE A 296 4.91 20.06 -27.03
N GLU A 297 4.10 19.97 -25.96
CA GLU A 297 3.50 18.69 -25.58
C GLU A 297 1.96 18.79 -25.66
N ASN A 298 1.36 17.97 -26.52
CA ASN A 298 -0.08 17.67 -26.56
C ASN A 298 -0.51 16.91 -25.30
N THR A 299 -0.29 17.48 -24.10
CA THR A 299 -0.70 16.87 -22.83
C THR A 299 -2.03 17.45 -22.41
N THR A 300 -3.02 16.57 -22.19
CA THR A 300 -4.28 16.97 -21.54
C THR A 300 -3.99 17.66 -20.22
N PRO A 301 -4.63 18.82 -19.93
CA PRO A 301 -4.39 19.55 -18.70
C PRO A 301 -4.69 18.66 -17.48
N LYS A 302 -3.71 18.52 -16.58
CA LYS A 302 -3.85 17.74 -15.35
C LYS A 302 -4.72 18.50 -14.36
N LYS A 303 -5.56 17.76 -13.62
CA LYS A 303 -6.29 18.30 -12.48
C LYS A 303 -5.33 18.63 -11.33
N SER A 304 -5.72 19.55 -10.45
CA SER A 304 -5.01 19.78 -9.20
C SER A 304 -5.05 18.54 -8.32
N TRP A 305 -4.02 18.33 -7.52
CA TRP A 305 -4.08 17.35 -6.44
C TRP A 305 -5.30 17.57 -5.56
N VAL A 306 -5.99 16.49 -5.22
CA VAL A 306 -7.12 16.54 -4.29
C VAL A 306 -6.60 16.87 -2.90
N THR A 307 -7.16 17.92 -2.31
CA THR A 307 -6.76 18.36 -0.98
C THR A 307 -7.41 17.52 0.11
N MET A 308 -6.82 17.53 1.29
CA MET A 308 -7.39 16.93 2.48
C MET A 308 -8.75 17.57 2.83
N LYS A 309 -8.87 18.90 2.65
CA LYS A 309 -10.10 19.66 2.86
C LYS A 309 -11.23 19.15 1.95
N GLU A 310 -10.99 18.94 0.67
CA GLU A 310 -11.98 18.39 -0.26
C GLU A 310 -12.43 16.98 0.13
N ALA A 311 -11.51 16.15 0.65
CA ALA A 311 -11.79 14.76 0.96
C ALA A 311 -12.57 14.56 2.27
N ILE A 312 -12.20 15.27 3.34
CA ILE A 312 -12.70 14.99 4.69
C ILE A 312 -13.49 16.14 5.31
N TRP A 313 -13.40 17.37 4.75
CA TRP A 313 -14.14 18.50 5.27
C TRP A 313 -15.62 18.39 4.90
N ASN A 314 -16.47 18.25 5.89
CA ASN A 314 -17.91 18.18 5.67
C ASN A 314 -18.65 19.12 6.63
N LYS A 315 -19.97 19.33 6.39
CA LYS A 315 -20.83 20.20 7.23
C LYS A 315 -20.87 19.82 8.71
N LYS A 316 -20.50 18.57 9.08
CA LYS A 316 -20.40 18.16 10.48
C LYS A 316 -19.21 18.81 11.22
N HIS A 317 -18.19 19.25 10.49
CA HIS A 317 -17.10 20.04 11.08
C HIS A 317 -17.52 21.47 11.40
N HIS A 318 -18.63 21.98 10.80
CA HIS A 318 -19.26 23.25 11.15
C HIS A 318 -19.95 23.26 12.52
N HIS A 319 -20.17 22.12 13.17
CA HIS A 319 -20.67 22.09 14.56
C HIS A 319 -19.71 22.68 15.59
N TYR A 320 -18.47 22.89 15.23
CA TYR A 320 -17.55 23.72 16.02
C TYR A 320 -17.77 25.22 15.81
N GLY A 321 -18.91 25.61 15.32
CA GLY A 321 -19.74 26.85 15.29
C GLY A 321 -19.11 28.23 15.41
N LYS A 322 -17.79 28.36 15.46
CA LYS A 322 -17.05 29.64 15.58
C LYS A 322 -15.83 29.74 14.67
N PHE A 323 -15.74 28.91 13.62
CA PHE A 323 -14.50 28.75 12.87
C PHE A 323 -14.60 29.04 11.38
N ASP A 324 -15.48 29.98 10.97
CA ASP A 324 -15.56 30.39 9.55
C ASP A 324 -14.22 30.99 9.05
N ASP A 325 -13.39 31.51 9.96
CA ASP A 325 -12.09 32.12 9.69
C ASP A 325 -10.90 31.25 10.13
N THR A 326 -11.10 29.98 10.42
CA THR A 326 -10.05 29.10 10.92
C THR A 326 -9.44 28.22 9.84
N GLU A 327 -8.12 28.17 9.81
CA GLU A 327 -7.38 27.23 9.00
C GLU A 327 -7.21 25.92 9.77
N ALA A 328 -7.87 24.84 9.35
CA ALA A 328 -7.63 23.53 9.93
C ALA A 328 -6.26 22.99 9.51
N LYS A 329 -5.51 22.52 10.49
CA LYS A 329 -4.19 21.92 10.29
C LYS A 329 -4.22 20.46 10.75
N LEU A 330 -3.71 19.58 9.92
CA LEU A 330 -3.47 18.19 10.30
C LEU A 330 -2.07 18.09 10.91
N TRP A 331 -1.95 17.43 12.03
CA TRP A 331 -0.64 16.96 12.47
C TRP A 331 -0.59 15.45 12.57
N VAL A 332 0.58 14.90 12.28
CA VAL A 332 0.84 13.46 12.36
C VAL A 332 1.99 13.25 13.35
N LYS A 333 1.72 12.47 14.38
CA LYS A 333 2.76 12.02 15.30
C LYS A 333 3.13 10.58 15.02
N ASN A 334 4.43 10.32 14.89
CA ASN A 334 4.93 8.96 14.84
C ASN A 334 5.05 8.37 16.25
N VAL A 335 4.30 7.29 16.53
CA VAL A 335 4.31 6.62 17.84
C VAL A 335 5.62 5.86 18.08
N VAL A 336 6.30 5.43 17.01
CA VAL A 336 7.56 4.67 17.09
C VAL A 336 8.73 5.57 17.53
N ARG A 337 8.63 6.88 17.25
CA ARG A 337 9.62 7.89 17.65
C ARG A 337 8.95 9.00 18.46
N PRO A 338 8.69 8.79 19.74
CA PRO A 338 7.94 9.72 20.58
C PRO A 338 8.61 11.08 20.75
N HIS A 339 9.90 11.20 20.41
CA HIS A 339 10.69 12.43 20.52
C HIS A 339 10.75 13.24 19.21
N ASP A 340 10.29 12.68 18.08
CA ASP A 340 10.22 13.40 16.82
C ASP A 340 9.15 14.49 16.92
N GLU A 341 9.45 15.69 16.42
CA GLU A 341 8.45 16.74 16.30
C GLU A 341 7.35 16.28 15.33
N PRO A 342 6.09 16.51 15.68
CA PRO A 342 5.00 16.15 14.77
C PRO A 342 5.05 17.04 13.53
N VAL A 343 4.79 16.46 12.39
CA VAL A 343 4.69 17.18 11.13
C VAL A 343 3.33 17.86 11.07
N ILE A 344 3.32 19.18 10.91
CA ILE A 344 2.11 19.94 10.65
C ILE A 344 1.90 20.10 9.16
N TRP A 345 0.63 20.04 8.77
CA TRP A 345 0.24 20.06 7.39
C TRP A 345 -1.09 20.79 7.21
N THR A 346 -1.15 21.76 6.32
CA THR A 346 -2.42 22.46 6.05
C THR A 346 -3.40 21.56 5.33
N THR A 347 -4.70 21.76 5.56
CA THR A 347 -5.76 20.99 4.90
C THR A 347 -5.93 21.33 3.41
N ASN A 348 -5.31 22.43 2.95
CA ASN A 348 -5.37 22.91 1.56
C ASN A 348 -4.43 22.18 0.59
N ARG A 349 -3.91 21.04 0.99
CA ARG A 349 -3.10 20.12 0.17
C ARG A 349 -3.39 18.67 0.55
N PRO A 350 -2.94 17.67 -0.22
CA PRO A 350 -3.09 16.26 0.17
C PRO A 350 -2.43 16.00 1.51
N SER A 351 -2.95 15.05 2.29
CA SER A 351 -2.32 14.65 3.55
C SER A 351 -0.92 14.08 3.34
N PRO A 352 -0.04 14.13 4.33
CA PRO A 352 1.16 13.31 4.31
C PRO A 352 0.80 11.82 4.37
N THR A 353 1.76 10.95 4.07
CA THR A 353 1.55 9.50 4.18
C THR A 353 1.05 9.12 5.57
N ILE A 354 -0.12 8.51 5.64
CA ILE A 354 -0.67 7.93 6.87
C ILE A 354 0.04 6.60 7.10
N GLY A 355 0.80 6.51 8.18
CA GLY A 355 1.52 5.29 8.56
C GLY A 355 0.74 4.44 9.55
N ALA A 356 1.08 3.15 9.61
CA ALA A 356 0.42 2.17 10.47
C ALA A 356 0.45 2.51 11.98
N HIS A 357 1.51 3.17 12.43
CA HIS A 357 1.71 3.50 13.86
C HIS A 357 1.60 5.00 14.13
N GLN A 358 0.96 5.75 13.25
CA GLN A 358 0.82 7.19 13.40
C GLN A 358 -0.55 7.57 13.97
N SER A 359 -0.57 8.49 14.93
CA SER A 359 -1.82 9.15 15.31
C SER A 359 -1.95 10.45 14.55
N ALA A 360 -2.97 10.51 13.71
CA ALA A 360 -3.32 11.72 12.98
C ALA A 360 -4.42 12.49 13.72
N LYS A 361 -4.22 13.78 13.90
CA LYS A 361 -5.18 14.68 14.54
C LYS A 361 -5.39 15.91 13.68
N LEU A 362 -6.62 16.38 13.61
CA LEU A 362 -6.95 17.73 13.14
C LEU A 362 -6.82 18.72 14.30
N ALA A 363 -6.08 19.78 14.09
CA ALA A 363 -6.02 20.92 14.97
C ALA A 363 -6.77 22.09 14.33
N PHE A 364 -7.67 22.70 15.09
CA PHE A 364 -8.39 23.89 14.68
C PHE A 364 -7.68 25.10 15.29
N ALA A 365 -7.00 25.86 14.46
CA ALA A 365 -6.25 27.03 14.88
C ALA A 365 -6.92 28.30 14.35
N PRO A 366 -6.94 29.41 15.12
CA PRO A 366 -7.28 30.72 14.59
C PRO A 366 -6.41 31.08 13.39
N TYR A 367 -6.98 31.84 12.45
CA TYR A 367 -6.24 32.32 11.28
C TYR A 367 -4.97 33.07 11.71
N GLY A 368 -3.86 32.84 11.01
CA GLY A 368 -2.59 33.53 11.27
C GLY A 368 -1.76 33.01 12.45
N VAL A 369 -2.20 31.97 13.18
CA VAL A 369 -1.38 31.36 14.25
C VAL A 369 -0.20 30.60 13.65
N PRO A 370 1.05 30.99 13.93
CA PRO A 370 2.23 30.29 13.43
C PRO A 370 2.26 28.83 13.86
N GLU A 371 2.66 27.94 12.96
CA GLU A 371 2.72 26.50 13.23
C GLU A 371 3.50 26.18 14.52
N LYS A 372 4.58 26.88 14.79
CA LYS A 372 5.39 26.72 16.00
C LYS A 372 4.62 26.98 17.31
N GLN A 373 3.59 27.82 17.30
CA GLN A 373 2.78 28.11 18.49
C GLN A 373 1.73 27.03 18.77
N LEU A 374 1.32 26.24 17.77
CA LEU A 374 0.34 25.18 17.92
C LEU A 374 0.85 23.99 18.77
N PHE A 375 2.15 23.83 18.91
CA PHE A 375 2.78 22.66 19.52
C PHE A 375 3.19 22.81 20.97
N ARG A 376 3.38 24.02 21.45
CA ARG A 376 3.97 24.25 22.78
C ARG A 376 3.11 23.77 23.94
N GLN A 377 1.81 23.65 23.77
CA GLN A 377 0.89 23.29 24.83
C GLN A 377 0.84 21.80 25.22
N GLN A 378 1.24 20.88 24.34
CA GLN A 378 1.01 19.45 24.60
C GLN A 378 2.28 18.63 24.82
N TRP A 379 3.47 19.24 24.71
CA TRP A 379 4.73 18.51 24.76
C TRP A 379 5.74 19.28 25.59
N SER A 380 5.73 19.05 26.90
CA SER A 380 6.90 19.36 27.74
C SER A 380 8.02 18.40 27.33
N ILE A 381 8.80 18.77 26.34
CA ILE A 381 10.07 18.12 26.04
C ILE A 381 11.02 18.54 27.14
N LYS A 382 11.36 17.65 28.06
CA LYS A 382 12.42 17.89 29.04
C LYS A 382 13.66 18.42 28.33
N GLY A 383 14.05 19.68 28.64
CA GLY A 383 15.32 20.26 28.23
C GLY A 383 15.29 21.33 27.13
N ARG A 384 14.15 21.70 26.50
CA ARG A 384 14.10 22.85 25.60
C ARG A 384 13.69 24.15 26.33
N LYS A 385 14.44 25.23 26.08
CA LYS A 385 14.13 26.58 26.58
C LYS A 385 12.72 26.99 26.14
N GLN A 386 11.87 27.39 27.09
CA GLN A 386 10.59 28.04 26.81
C GLN A 386 10.82 29.30 25.98
N SER A 387 10.05 29.52 24.92
CA SER A 387 10.03 30.79 24.24
C SER A 387 9.00 31.70 24.88
N ASP A 388 9.27 33.02 24.82
CA ASP A 388 8.54 34.07 25.50
C ASP A 388 7.11 34.35 25.00
N THR A 389 6.61 33.61 24.00
CA THR A 389 5.25 33.75 23.48
C THR A 389 4.30 32.73 24.14
N PRO A 390 3.20 33.20 24.76
CA PRO A 390 2.25 32.30 25.38
C PRO A 390 1.62 31.37 24.38
N PRO A 391 1.38 30.10 24.76
CA PRO A 391 0.79 29.12 23.87
C PRO A 391 -0.67 29.46 23.56
N VAL A 392 -1.08 29.31 22.29
CA VAL A 392 -2.47 29.42 21.88
C VAL A 392 -3.20 28.11 22.18
N LYS A 393 -4.33 28.19 22.89
CA LYS A 393 -5.16 27.01 23.15
C LYS A 393 -5.83 26.56 21.85
N VAL A 394 -5.47 25.37 21.38
CA VAL A 394 -5.97 24.81 20.13
C VAL A 394 -6.82 23.59 20.44
N GLU A 395 -8.05 23.58 19.95
CA GLU A 395 -8.85 22.37 19.96
C GLU A 395 -8.29 21.37 18.94
N HIS A 396 -8.26 20.10 19.32
CA HIS A 396 -7.82 19.04 18.43
C HIS A 396 -8.70 17.81 18.54
N LYS A 397 -8.85 17.13 17.43
CA LYS A 397 -9.64 15.92 17.30
C LYS A 397 -8.82 14.86 16.54
N TYR A 398 -8.87 13.60 16.98
CA TYR A 398 -8.35 12.50 16.17
C TYR A 398 -9.19 12.30 14.91
N LEU A 399 -8.54 12.01 13.80
CA LEU A 399 -9.24 11.56 12.61
C LEU A 399 -10.01 10.28 12.92
N THR A 400 -11.22 10.22 12.42
CA THR A 400 -12.07 9.01 12.49
C THR A 400 -11.56 7.97 11.48
N ASP A 401 -12.00 6.71 11.64
CA ASP A 401 -11.72 5.66 10.66
C ASP A 401 -12.26 6.05 9.28
N GLU A 402 -13.47 6.67 9.22
CA GLU A 402 -14.08 7.15 7.98
C GLU A 402 -13.21 8.21 7.27
N GLU A 403 -12.70 9.18 8.03
CA GLU A 403 -11.81 10.22 7.50
C GLU A 403 -10.49 9.62 6.98
N LEU A 404 -9.90 8.68 7.73
CA LEU A 404 -8.68 7.98 7.32
C LEU A 404 -8.91 7.10 6.07
N LEU A 405 -10.03 6.39 5.98
CA LEU A 405 -10.41 5.60 4.82
C LEU A 405 -10.57 6.48 3.57
N LYS A 406 -11.20 7.66 3.70
CA LYS A 406 -11.33 8.62 2.60
C LYS A 406 -9.98 9.13 2.12
N LEU A 407 -9.05 9.44 3.04
CA LEU A 407 -7.70 9.84 2.68
C LEU A 407 -6.92 8.73 1.97
N GLN A 408 -7.26 7.47 2.26
CA GLN A 408 -6.71 6.29 1.57
C GLN A 408 -7.51 5.86 0.34
N THR A 409 -8.56 6.61 -0.02
CA THR A 409 -9.45 6.31 -1.16
C THR A 409 -10.27 5.03 -1.06
N PHE A 410 -10.47 4.51 0.15
CA PHE A 410 -11.47 3.46 0.37
C PHE A 410 -12.88 4.03 0.23
N PRO A 411 -13.86 3.22 -0.17
CA PRO A 411 -15.25 3.66 -0.21
C PRO A 411 -15.78 3.93 1.20
N ASP A 412 -16.77 4.79 1.29
CA ASP A 412 -17.36 5.26 2.54
C ASP A 412 -18.23 4.23 3.28
N TRP A 413 -18.44 3.06 2.67
CA TRP A 413 -19.10 1.89 3.24
C TRP A 413 -18.11 0.79 3.69
N TRP A 414 -16.78 1.02 3.58
CA TRP A 414 -15.79 0.01 3.93
C TRP A 414 -15.76 -0.28 5.43
N TYR A 415 -15.93 -1.55 5.78
CA TYR A 415 -15.86 -2.01 7.17
C TYR A 415 -14.43 -2.35 7.55
N LEU A 416 -14.05 -2.04 8.78
CA LEU A 416 -12.78 -2.43 9.38
C LEU A 416 -13.03 -3.19 10.69
N HIS A 417 -12.44 -4.35 10.85
CA HIS A 417 -12.51 -5.14 12.07
C HIS A 417 -11.38 -4.80 13.04
N GLY A 418 -11.63 -4.97 14.35
CA GLY A 418 -10.65 -4.85 15.41
C GLY A 418 -10.73 -3.55 16.22
N THR A 419 -9.79 -3.38 17.14
CA THR A 419 -9.60 -2.18 17.96
C THR A 419 -9.19 -0.98 17.10
N ARG A 420 -9.27 0.23 17.65
CA ARG A 420 -8.83 1.44 16.93
C ARG A 420 -7.37 1.34 16.44
N MET A 421 -6.46 0.78 17.22
CA MET A 421 -5.07 0.61 16.81
C MET A 421 -4.94 -0.37 15.64
N GLN A 422 -5.65 -1.50 15.71
CA GLN A 422 -5.64 -2.50 14.63
C GLN A 422 -6.24 -1.96 13.33
N ARG A 423 -7.31 -1.17 13.41
CA ARG A 423 -7.89 -0.51 12.25
C ARG A 423 -6.97 0.56 11.65
N ALA A 424 -6.34 1.39 12.50
CA ALA A 424 -5.34 2.36 12.06
C ALA A 424 -4.14 1.67 11.39
N PHE A 425 -3.71 0.53 11.92
CA PHE A 425 -2.66 -0.30 11.33
C PHE A 425 -3.05 -0.82 9.95
N GLN A 426 -4.26 -1.34 9.81
CA GLN A 426 -4.80 -1.80 8.53
C GLN A 426 -4.85 -0.67 7.48
N ILE A 427 -5.39 0.50 7.86
CA ILE A 427 -5.46 1.67 6.96
C ILE A 427 -4.07 2.14 6.56
N GLY A 428 -3.16 2.27 7.52
CA GLY A 428 -1.82 2.79 7.28
C GLY A 428 -0.95 1.90 6.38
N ASN A 429 -1.16 0.58 6.41
CA ASN A 429 -0.45 -0.38 5.56
C ASN A 429 -1.09 -0.53 4.17
N ALA A 430 -2.35 -0.18 4.02
CA ALA A 430 -3.07 -0.40 2.77
C ALA A 430 -2.46 0.37 1.58
N VAL A 431 -2.54 -0.25 0.41
CA VAL A 431 -2.38 0.45 -0.88
C VAL A 431 -3.68 1.21 -1.16
N PRO A 432 -3.63 2.50 -1.54
CA PRO A 432 -4.86 3.21 -1.93
C PRO A 432 -5.56 2.51 -3.10
N PRO A 433 -6.86 2.16 -2.97
CA PRO A 433 -7.61 1.50 -4.03
C PRO A 433 -7.55 2.20 -5.39
N ILE A 434 -7.55 3.54 -5.41
CA ILE A 434 -7.42 4.30 -6.67
C ILE A 434 -6.08 4.03 -7.37
N LEU A 435 -4.97 3.93 -6.62
CA LEU A 435 -3.66 3.63 -7.20
C LEU A 435 -3.62 2.20 -7.73
N ALA A 436 -4.14 1.24 -6.96
CA ALA A 436 -4.21 -0.16 -7.37
C ALA A 436 -5.09 -0.35 -8.63
N LYS A 437 -6.23 0.35 -8.69
CA LYS A 437 -7.11 0.35 -9.87
C LYS A 437 -6.38 0.79 -11.13
N ILE A 438 -5.71 1.93 -11.08
CA ILE A 438 -5.02 2.50 -12.24
C ILE A 438 -3.87 1.59 -12.71
N ILE A 439 -3.14 0.96 -11.78
CA ILE A 439 -2.11 -0.02 -12.14
C ILE A 439 -2.75 -1.25 -12.77
N GLY A 440 -3.85 -1.75 -12.22
CA GLY A 440 -4.61 -2.87 -12.79
C GLY A 440 -5.10 -2.59 -14.20
N GLU A 441 -5.70 -1.41 -14.45
CA GLU A 441 -6.11 -0.97 -15.79
C GLU A 441 -4.93 -0.93 -16.76
N ALA A 442 -3.75 -0.48 -16.30
CA ALA A 442 -2.53 -0.45 -17.11
C ALA A 442 -2.02 -1.86 -17.46
N ILE A 443 -2.09 -2.83 -16.53
CA ILE A 443 -1.76 -4.24 -16.80
C ILE A 443 -2.70 -4.80 -17.88
N LEU A 444 -4.02 -4.57 -17.73
CA LEU A 444 -5.00 -5.07 -18.69
C LEU A 444 -4.82 -4.45 -20.07
N LYS A 445 -4.55 -3.17 -20.13
CA LYS A 445 -4.25 -2.47 -21.39
C LYS A 445 -2.96 -2.98 -22.03
N SER A 446 -1.93 -3.28 -21.23
CA SER A 446 -0.66 -3.82 -21.74
C SER A 446 -0.82 -5.25 -22.25
N GLU A 447 -1.76 -6.02 -21.69
CA GLU A 447 -2.10 -7.37 -22.16
C GLU A 447 -2.77 -7.36 -23.53
N GLU A 448 -3.59 -6.33 -23.83
CA GLU A 448 -4.32 -6.20 -25.08
C GLU A 448 -3.46 -5.69 -26.27
N ILE A 449 -2.28 -5.13 -25.98
CA ILE A 449 -1.35 -4.68 -27.00
C ILE A 449 -0.52 -5.88 -27.47
N THR A 450 -0.88 -6.41 -28.61
CA THR A 450 -0.17 -7.50 -29.31
C THR A 450 1.02 -6.97 -30.11
#